data_cec96f9c00405a997015a71ba22e7dc9
#
_entry.id   cec96f9c00405a997015a71ba22e7dc9
#
_cell.length_a   1.000
_cell.length_b   1.000
_cell.length_c   1.000
_cell.angle_alpha   90.00
_cell.angle_beta   90.00
_cell.angle_gamma   90.00
#
_symmetry.space_group_name_H-M   'P 1'
#
loop_
_entity.id
_entity.type
_entity.pdbx_description
1 polymer ?
#
loop_
_entity_poly.entity_id
_entity_poly.type
_entity_poly.pdbx_seq_one_letter_code
_entity_poly.pdbx_strand_id
1 'polypeptide(L)'
;MNQRTDVRLSLPSKGRLAEAALGFLAACGLKVAKPNPRQYAASISALPGLTVLFQRPGDIVVSVRDGSVDFGITGMDMVCERRGDTEQVLVLHDALGFGHCRLCLAVPESWEAVYTVADLASYAGGLERPLRLATQFPRLTGSFLTAHGVPSFALIRAEGTLEVAPAIGYADLIADLVSSGQTLRDNRLRPLEDGLILRSQAGLIANRGTLRGRSEVLGVARHMLEFIEAHLRATDHLSVIANMRGSSPQAIADRMFAQDTLSGLQGPTISQVAVRGGDPNWYAVHIVVRRQQLFQAIAGLRAIGGSGVVVTPVSYIFEEEPARYRAMMEALGDGQDDTPSTVPVDRLAAGPSGCGQTGGE
;
A
#
# COMPACT_ATOMS: atom_id res chain seq x y z
N MET A 1 6.44 3.04 36.81
CA MET A 1 5.72 3.35 35.55
C MET A 1 4.57 2.37 35.42
N ASN A 2 3.31 2.84 35.47
CA ASN A 2 2.18 1.96 35.22
C ASN A 2 2.30 1.41 33.80
N GLN A 3 2.48 0.11 33.65
CA GLN A 3 2.47 -0.53 32.32
C GLN A 3 1.07 -0.34 31.73
N ARG A 4 1.02 0.29 30.56
CA ARG A 4 -0.17 0.47 29.76
C ARG A 4 -0.75 -0.90 29.39
N THR A 5 -2.03 -1.12 29.65
CA THR A 5 -2.72 -2.38 29.38
C THR A 5 -3.48 -2.37 28.05
N ASP A 6 -3.87 -1.18 27.53
CA ASP A 6 -4.58 -1.06 26.26
C ASP A 6 -3.65 -1.22 25.07
N VAL A 7 -4.15 -1.81 23.99
CA VAL A 7 -3.49 -1.85 22.67
C VAL A 7 -3.97 -0.65 21.85
N ARG A 8 -3.07 0.03 21.14
CA ARG A 8 -3.38 1.27 20.42
C ARG A 8 -3.01 1.19 18.96
N LEU A 9 -3.95 1.58 18.09
CA LEU A 9 -3.74 1.83 16.67
C LEU A 9 -3.93 3.31 16.37
N SER A 10 -2.97 3.95 15.72
CA SER A 10 -3.11 5.33 15.27
C SER A 10 -3.44 5.41 13.79
N LEU A 11 -4.42 6.25 13.45
CA LEU A 11 -4.88 6.53 12.09
C LEU A 11 -4.71 8.03 11.78
N PRO A 12 -4.61 8.40 10.49
CA PRO A 12 -4.62 9.80 10.07
C PRO A 12 -5.88 10.53 10.54
N SER A 13 -5.72 11.76 11.06
CA SER A 13 -6.82 12.51 11.67
C SER A 13 -7.68 13.27 10.68
N LYS A 14 -7.18 13.57 9.47
CA LYS A 14 -7.87 14.38 8.46
C LYS A 14 -7.32 14.16 7.05
N GLY A 15 -8.07 14.66 6.07
CA GLY A 15 -7.73 14.62 4.64
C GLY A 15 -7.99 13.26 3.99
N ARG A 16 -7.67 13.15 2.71
CA ARG A 16 -7.94 11.98 1.88
C ARG A 16 -7.38 10.67 2.46
N LEU A 17 -6.22 10.73 3.10
CA LEU A 17 -5.61 9.55 3.70
C LEU A 17 -6.43 9.03 4.89
N ALA A 18 -7.07 9.91 5.69
CA ALA A 18 -7.93 9.52 6.80
C ALA A 18 -9.19 8.79 6.32
N GLU A 19 -9.87 9.38 5.32
CA GLU A 19 -11.08 8.79 4.74
C GLU A 19 -10.78 7.44 4.08
N ALA A 20 -9.67 7.35 3.33
CA ALA A 20 -9.24 6.12 2.70
C ALA A 20 -8.86 5.03 3.72
N ALA A 21 -8.18 5.38 4.81
CA ALA A 21 -7.83 4.43 5.88
C ALA A 21 -9.08 3.86 6.58
N LEU A 22 -10.07 4.71 6.87
CA LEU A 22 -11.34 4.27 7.46
C LEU A 22 -12.14 3.38 6.51
N GLY A 23 -12.21 3.75 5.22
CA GLY A 23 -12.86 2.95 4.18
C GLY A 23 -12.19 1.59 3.99
N PHE A 24 -10.86 1.58 3.93
CA PHE A 24 -10.06 0.37 3.81
C PHE A 24 -10.27 -0.59 5.00
N LEU A 25 -10.16 -0.08 6.24
CA LEU A 25 -10.41 -0.90 7.42
C LEU A 25 -11.84 -1.45 7.46
N ALA A 26 -12.84 -0.65 7.05
CA ALA A 26 -14.21 -1.12 6.96
C ALA A 26 -14.36 -2.24 5.90
N ALA A 27 -13.70 -2.14 4.75
CA ALA A 27 -13.68 -3.17 3.72
C ALA A 27 -12.98 -4.46 4.18
N CYS A 28 -11.95 -4.33 5.04
CA CYS A 28 -11.30 -5.46 5.72
C CYS A 28 -12.15 -6.06 6.86
N GLY A 29 -13.38 -5.60 7.13
CA GLY A 29 -14.18 -6.06 8.27
C GLY A 29 -13.76 -5.46 9.63
N LEU A 30 -12.78 -4.57 9.63
CA LEU A 30 -12.22 -3.89 10.81
C LEU A 30 -12.82 -2.49 10.97
N LYS A 31 -14.14 -2.37 10.89
CA LYS A 31 -14.84 -1.08 10.91
C LYS A 31 -14.58 -0.31 12.19
N VAL A 32 -14.06 0.92 12.06
CA VAL A 32 -13.84 1.83 13.17
C VAL A 32 -15.15 2.48 13.59
N ALA A 33 -15.52 2.28 14.85
CA ALA A 33 -16.70 2.88 15.49
C ALA A 33 -16.28 4.09 16.32
N LYS A 34 -16.71 5.27 15.89
CA LYS A 34 -16.47 6.53 16.60
C LYS A 34 -17.78 7.03 17.19
N PRO A 35 -18.00 6.89 18.51
CA PRO A 35 -19.29 7.25 19.14
C PRO A 35 -19.65 8.74 18.98
N ASN A 36 -18.64 9.61 18.94
CA ASN A 36 -18.80 11.04 18.75
C ASN A 36 -17.70 11.56 17.78
N PRO A 37 -18.04 12.33 16.73
CA PRO A 37 -17.07 12.91 15.79
C PRO A 37 -15.95 13.74 16.45
N ARG A 38 -16.20 14.32 17.63
CA ARG A 38 -15.24 15.14 18.39
C ARG A 38 -14.33 14.33 19.31
N GLN A 39 -14.59 13.04 19.54
CA GLN A 39 -13.71 12.20 20.34
C GLN A 39 -12.45 11.83 19.57
N TYR A 40 -11.32 11.83 20.28
CA TYR A 40 -10.01 11.43 19.73
C TYR A 40 -9.77 9.93 19.79
N ALA A 41 -10.65 9.18 20.46
CA ALA A 41 -10.59 7.73 20.59
C ALA A 41 -11.82 7.07 19.95
N ALA A 42 -11.58 5.92 19.32
CA ALA A 42 -12.58 5.05 18.72
C ALA A 42 -12.24 3.59 19.01
N SER A 43 -13.11 2.66 18.63
CA SER A 43 -12.91 1.23 18.81
C SER A 43 -13.16 0.47 17.52
N ILE A 44 -12.70 -0.79 17.46
CA ILE A 44 -13.02 -1.74 16.41
C ILE A 44 -13.67 -2.94 17.08
N SER A 45 -14.96 -3.18 16.83
CA SER A 45 -15.71 -4.25 17.51
C SER A 45 -15.11 -5.65 17.26
N ALA A 46 -14.50 -5.86 16.10
CA ALA A 46 -13.81 -7.11 15.75
C ALA A 46 -12.49 -7.32 16.52
N LEU A 47 -11.95 -6.28 17.18
CA LEU A 47 -10.70 -6.31 17.93
C LEU A 47 -10.93 -5.73 19.34
N PRO A 48 -11.55 -6.49 20.25
CA PRO A 48 -11.79 -6.03 21.63
C PRO A 48 -10.46 -5.66 22.33
N GLY A 49 -10.47 -4.56 23.07
CA GLY A 49 -9.26 -4.05 23.76
C GLY A 49 -8.34 -3.18 22.88
N LEU A 50 -8.65 -3.02 21.60
CA LEU A 50 -7.94 -2.09 20.73
C LEU A 50 -8.59 -0.70 20.78
N THR A 51 -7.80 0.31 21.15
CA THR A 51 -8.17 1.72 21.08
C THR A 51 -7.61 2.36 19.81
N VAL A 52 -8.47 2.98 19.03
CA VAL A 52 -8.06 3.72 17.81
C VAL A 52 -7.89 5.19 18.16
N LEU A 53 -6.73 5.76 17.82
CA LEU A 53 -6.39 7.19 18.00
C LEU A 53 -6.26 7.87 16.64
N PHE A 54 -6.42 9.20 16.60
CA PHE A 54 -6.31 9.98 15.37
C PHE A 54 -5.21 11.02 15.52
N GLN A 55 -4.17 10.94 14.68
CA GLN A 55 -2.99 11.79 14.72
C GLN A 55 -2.64 12.33 13.32
N ARG A 56 -1.72 13.30 13.23
CA ARG A 56 -1.12 13.68 11.93
C ARG A 56 -0.23 12.53 11.42
N PRO A 57 -0.12 12.32 10.10
CA PRO A 57 0.67 11.21 9.53
C PRO A 57 2.10 11.09 10.09
N GLY A 58 2.82 12.21 10.22
CA GLY A 58 4.18 12.19 10.78
C GLY A 58 4.24 11.89 12.28
N ASP A 59 3.21 12.29 13.04
CA ASP A 59 3.15 12.03 14.49
C ASP A 59 2.85 10.56 14.77
N ILE A 60 2.14 9.88 13.87
CA ILE A 60 1.89 8.43 13.92
C ILE A 60 3.23 7.68 13.97
N VAL A 61 4.16 8.00 13.06
CA VAL A 61 5.46 7.33 12.99
C VAL A 61 6.25 7.53 14.28
N VAL A 62 6.28 8.77 14.79
CA VAL A 62 6.97 9.11 16.05
C VAL A 62 6.35 8.37 17.23
N SER A 63 5.02 8.35 17.33
CA SER A 63 4.31 7.67 18.42
C SER A 63 4.51 6.15 18.40
N VAL A 64 4.57 5.54 17.22
CA VAL A 64 4.90 4.12 17.07
C VAL A 64 6.36 3.87 17.43
N ARG A 65 7.29 4.68 16.93
CA ARG A 65 8.72 4.57 17.25
C ARG A 65 8.98 4.63 18.75
N ASP A 66 8.34 5.56 19.44
CA ASP A 66 8.55 5.81 20.87
C ASP A 66 7.71 4.87 21.77
N GLY A 67 6.91 3.96 21.19
CA GLY A 67 6.11 2.96 21.90
C GLY A 67 4.88 3.51 22.63
N SER A 68 4.50 4.76 22.42
CA SER A 68 3.26 5.34 22.97
C SER A 68 2.01 4.82 22.24
N VAL A 69 2.19 4.31 21.03
CA VAL A 69 1.20 3.63 20.19
C VAL A 69 1.83 2.34 19.67
N ASP A 70 1.05 1.26 19.61
CA ASP A 70 1.56 -0.06 19.18
C ASP A 70 1.56 -0.21 17.66
N PHE A 71 0.54 0.34 16.99
CA PHE A 71 0.35 0.25 15.55
C PHE A 71 0.02 1.60 14.92
N GLY A 72 0.35 1.76 13.64
CA GLY A 72 -0.03 2.94 12.88
C GLY A 72 -0.31 2.63 11.42
N ILE A 73 -1.34 3.27 10.84
CA ILE A 73 -1.52 3.33 9.40
C ILE A 73 -1.16 4.74 8.94
N THR A 74 -0.18 4.87 8.05
CA THR A 74 0.30 6.16 7.53
C THR A 74 0.94 5.97 6.16
N GLY A 75 1.29 7.07 5.47
CA GLY A 75 2.04 7.01 4.23
C GLY A 75 3.46 6.49 4.44
N MET A 76 3.94 5.62 3.54
CA MET A 76 5.31 5.10 3.58
C MET A 76 6.35 6.22 3.39
N ASP A 77 6.00 7.33 2.76
CA ASP A 77 6.78 8.57 2.69
C ASP A 77 7.11 9.11 4.09
N MET A 78 6.10 9.20 4.96
CA MET A 78 6.29 9.64 6.34
C MET A 78 7.08 8.61 7.17
N VAL A 79 6.88 7.32 6.93
CA VAL A 79 7.69 6.27 7.57
C VAL A 79 9.16 6.44 7.18
N CYS A 80 9.45 6.53 5.89
CA CYS A 80 10.81 6.75 5.38
C CYS A 80 11.43 8.04 5.91
N GLU A 81 10.67 9.13 6.04
CA GLU A 81 11.18 10.40 6.55
C GLU A 81 11.47 10.39 8.06
N ARG A 82 10.58 9.76 8.88
CA ARG A 82 10.55 9.98 10.33
C ARG A 82 10.90 8.78 11.21
N ARG A 83 11.06 7.58 10.65
CA ARG A 83 11.41 6.39 11.45
C ARG A 83 12.76 6.55 12.17
N GLY A 84 13.68 7.37 11.60
CA GLY A 84 15.05 7.50 12.10
C GLY A 84 15.89 6.26 11.77
N ASP A 85 17.07 6.16 12.41
CA ASP A 85 18.01 5.05 12.24
C ASP A 85 17.78 3.91 13.26
N THR A 86 16.58 3.90 13.89
CA THR A 86 16.22 2.91 14.90
C THR A 86 15.39 1.78 14.25
N GLU A 87 15.58 0.56 14.73
CA GLU A 87 14.80 -0.62 14.34
C GLU A 87 13.44 -0.72 15.06
N GLN A 88 13.07 0.29 15.87
CA GLN A 88 11.83 0.25 16.66
C GLN A 88 10.56 0.29 15.81
N VAL A 89 10.62 0.85 14.59
CA VAL A 89 9.48 0.86 13.66
C VAL A 89 9.60 -0.32 12.70
N LEU A 90 8.76 -1.32 12.91
CA LEU A 90 8.62 -2.47 12.01
C LEU A 90 7.49 -2.21 11.00
N VAL A 91 7.78 -2.39 9.71
CA VAL A 91 6.78 -2.32 8.65
C VAL A 91 6.11 -3.69 8.54
N LEU A 92 4.83 -3.77 8.95
CA LEU A 92 4.04 -4.99 8.86
C LEU A 92 3.47 -5.20 7.45
N HIS A 93 3.04 -4.11 6.81
CA HIS A 93 2.55 -4.13 5.43
C HIS A 93 2.87 -2.79 4.75
N ASP A 94 3.62 -2.83 3.66
CA ASP A 94 4.12 -1.66 2.93
C ASP A 94 3.19 -1.17 1.81
N ALA A 95 2.13 -1.93 1.48
CA ALA A 95 1.30 -1.70 0.30
C ALA A 95 -0.18 -2.01 0.58
N LEU A 96 -0.90 -1.11 1.28
CA LEU A 96 -2.32 -1.29 1.58
C LEU A 96 -3.26 -0.96 0.40
N GLY A 97 -2.71 -0.56 -0.77
CA GLY A 97 -3.47 -0.34 -1.99
C GLY A 97 -4.21 1.00 -2.06
N PHE A 98 -3.94 1.94 -1.16
CA PHE A 98 -4.52 3.29 -1.19
C PHE A 98 -3.51 4.37 -0.79
N GLY A 99 -3.87 5.64 -0.98
CA GLY A 99 -3.01 6.77 -0.62
C GLY A 99 -1.79 6.93 -1.53
N HIS A 100 -1.87 6.44 -2.78
CA HIS A 100 -0.77 6.51 -3.73
C HIS A 100 -0.36 7.95 -4.01
N CYS A 101 0.93 8.24 -3.90
CA CYS A 101 1.55 9.52 -4.22
C CYS A 101 3.01 9.34 -4.63
N ARG A 102 3.62 10.43 -5.10
CA ARG A 102 5.03 10.49 -5.48
C ARG A 102 5.65 11.72 -4.83
N LEU A 103 6.74 11.57 -4.13
CA LEU A 103 7.57 12.69 -3.71
C LEU A 103 8.47 13.08 -4.87
N CYS A 104 8.30 14.29 -5.38
CA CYS A 104 9.03 14.78 -6.55
C CYS A 104 9.63 16.16 -6.30
N LEU A 105 10.78 16.44 -6.94
CA LEU A 105 11.28 17.79 -7.10
C LEU A 105 10.42 18.52 -8.15
N ALA A 106 10.02 19.75 -7.85
CA ALA A 106 9.29 20.61 -8.78
C ALA A 106 9.90 22.01 -8.81
N VAL A 107 10.09 22.51 -10.01
CA VAL A 107 10.68 23.82 -10.31
C VAL A 107 9.66 24.76 -10.93
N PRO A 108 9.85 26.09 -10.86
CA PRO A 108 9.04 27.05 -11.61
C PRO A 108 9.07 26.76 -13.12
N GLU A 109 7.93 26.86 -13.78
CA GLU A 109 7.84 26.69 -15.24
C GLU A 109 8.70 27.72 -15.99
N SER A 110 8.98 28.88 -15.37
CA SER A 110 9.88 29.91 -15.91
C SER A 110 11.36 29.51 -16.00
N TRP A 111 11.75 28.38 -15.40
CA TRP A 111 13.09 27.84 -15.50
C TRP A 111 13.25 26.99 -16.78
N GLU A 112 13.30 27.67 -17.94
CA GLU A 112 13.25 27.04 -19.27
C GLU A 112 14.42 26.08 -19.57
N ALA A 113 15.54 26.19 -18.81
CA ALA A 113 16.73 25.37 -19.04
C ALA A 113 16.89 24.22 -18.00
N VAL A 114 15.98 24.03 -17.05
CA VAL A 114 16.15 23.06 -15.95
C VAL A 114 15.07 21.97 -16.05
N TYR A 115 15.31 20.90 -16.78
CA TYR A 115 14.39 19.77 -16.95
C TYR A 115 14.74 18.55 -16.12
N THR A 116 16.02 18.34 -15.87
CA THR A 116 16.57 17.17 -15.17
C THR A 116 17.26 17.58 -13.87
N VAL A 117 17.59 16.60 -13.03
CA VAL A 117 18.38 16.84 -11.81
C VAL A 117 19.82 17.27 -12.16
N ALA A 118 20.36 16.83 -13.31
CA ALA A 118 21.66 17.26 -13.79
C ALA A 118 21.65 18.75 -14.20
N ASP A 119 20.58 19.22 -14.85
CA ASP A 119 20.39 20.65 -15.14
C ASP A 119 20.26 21.45 -13.84
N LEU A 120 19.53 20.93 -12.86
CA LEU A 120 19.39 21.53 -11.52
C LEU A 120 20.75 21.65 -10.83
N ALA A 121 21.60 20.62 -10.89
CA ALA A 121 22.94 20.64 -10.32
C ALA A 121 23.81 21.70 -10.99
N SER A 122 23.75 21.81 -12.32
CA SER A 122 24.44 22.84 -13.09
C SER A 122 23.98 24.27 -12.75
N TYR A 123 22.65 24.43 -12.65
CA TYR A 123 22.03 25.68 -12.21
C TYR A 123 22.47 26.08 -10.81
N ALA A 124 22.44 25.14 -9.85
CA ALA A 124 22.88 25.37 -8.47
C ALA A 124 24.35 25.74 -8.39
N GLY A 125 25.21 25.12 -9.23
CA GLY A 125 26.65 25.43 -9.29
C GLY A 125 26.95 26.82 -9.81
N GLY A 126 26.03 27.43 -10.56
CA GLY A 126 26.17 28.84 -11.06
C GLY A 126 25.64 29.89 -10.08
N LEU A 127 25.04 29.49 -8.95
CA LEU A 127 24.52 30.44 -7.97
C LEU A 127 25.63 30.89 -6.98
N GLU A 128 25.62 32.15 -6.61
CA GLU A 128 26.48 32.67 -5.54
C GLU A 128 26.03 32.31 -4.12
N ARG A 129 24.86 31.69 -3.98
CA ARG A 129 24.25 31.27 -2.73
C ARG A 129 23.69 29.83 -2.83
N PRO A 130 23.45 29.16 -1.69
CA PRO A 130 22.80 27.87 -1.70
C PRO A 130 21.41 27.92 -2.37
N LEU A 131 21.08 26.90 -3.15
CA LEU A 131 19.77 26.68 -3.73
C LEU A 131 18.76 26.39 -2.62
N ARG A 132 17.72 27.21 -2.48
CA ARG A 132 16.72 27.08 -1.42
C ARG A 132 15.59 26.19 -1.84
N LEU A 133 15.34 25.11 -1.11
CA LEU A 133 14.31 24.11 -1.41
C LEU A 133 13.35 23.94 -0.23
N ALA A 134 12.07 24.23 -0.44
CA ALA A 134 11.04 24.02 0.58
C ALA A 134 10.47 22.61 0.52
N THR A 135 10.37 21.92 1.68
CA THR A 135 9.87 20.56 1.76
C THR A 135 9.39 20.17 3.16
N GLN A 136 8.47 19.21 3.25
CA GLN A 136 8.12 18.48 4.46
C GLN A 136 9.03 17.26 4.70
N PHE A 137 9.87 16.89 3.70
CA PHE A 137 10.70 15.68 3.66
C PHE A 137 12.20 16.01 3.55
N PRO A 138 12.77 16.76 4.53
CA PRO A 138 14.15 17.23 4.41
C PRO A 138 15.18 16.09 4.36
N ARG A 139 14.96 14.98 5.08
CA ARG A 139 15.89 13.86 5.07
C ARG A 139 15.93 13.16 3.72
N LEU A 140 14.77 12.78 3.19
CA LEU A 140 14.67 12.12 1.88
C LEU A 140 15.17 13.02 0.76
N THR A 141 14.76 14.29 0.77
CA THR A 141 15.16 15.27 -0.23
C THR A 141 16.68 15.55 -0.18
N GLY A 142 17.24 15.73 1.01
CA GLY A 142 18.67 15.97 1.18
C GLY A 142 19.51 14.78 0.71
N SER A 143 19.12 13.55 1.06
CA SER A 143 19.79 12.34 0.60
C SER A 143 19.74 12.22 -0.94
N PHE A 144 18.59 12.51 -1.54
CA PHE A 144 18.41 12.47 -3.00
C PHE A 144 19.30 13.51 -3.71
N LEU A 145 19.27 14.77 -3.26
CA LEU A 145 20.09 15.84 -3.86
C LEU A 145 21.59 15.54 -3.76
N THR A 146 22.03 15.04 -2.59
CA THR A 146 23.43 14.65 -2.38
C THR A 146 23.84 13.50 -3.31
N ALA A 147 23.01 12.47 -3.41
CA ALA A 147 23.27 11.31 -4.28
C ALA A 147 23.36 11.69 -5.77
N HIS A 148 22.65 12.73 -6.19
CA HIS A 148 22.66 13.23 -7.58
C HIS A 148 23.64 14.40 -7.78
N GLY A 149 24.52 14.67 -6.83
CA GLY A 149 25.60 15.64 -6.99
C GLY A 149 25.17 17.10 -7.07
N VAL A 150 24.03 17.49 -6.51
CA VAL A 150 23.63 18.90 -6.40
C VAL A 150 24.57 19.59 -5.40
N PRO A 151 25.38 20.61 -5.81
CA PRO A 151 26.56 20.98 -5.03
C PRO A 151 26.23 21.79 -3.77
N SER A 152 25.28 22.71 -3.84
CA SER A 152 24.99 23.63 -2.71
C SER A 152 23.50 23.87 -2.61
N PHE A 153 22.88 23.39 -1.52
CA PHE A 153 21.46 23.58 -1.26
C PHE A 153 21.18 23.83 0.22
N ALA A 154 20.07 24.52 0.49
CA ALA A 154 19.52 24.76 1.82
C ALA A 154 18.07 24.26 1.87
N LEU A 155 17.80 23.31 2.76
CA LEU A 155 16.46 22.76 2.93
C LEU A 155 15.67 23.63 3.92
N ILE A 156 14.54 24.14 3.46
CA ILE A 156 13.61 24.94 4.25
C ILE A 156 12.43 24.04 4.61
N ARG A 157 12.34 23.70 5.90
CA ARG A 157 11.20 22.93 6.40
C ARG A 157 9.96 23.80 6.43
N ALA A 158 8.94 23.41 5.66
CA ALA A 158 7.65 24.08 5.65
C ALA A 158 6.52 23.07 5.72
N GLU A 159 5.45 23.41 6.45
CA GLU A 159 4.23 22.60 6.57
C GLU A 159 3.07 23.32 5.87
N GLY A 160 2.50 22.71 4.84
CA GLY A 160 1.38 23.25 4.06
C GLY A 160 1.77 24.29 3.00
N THR A 161 0.95 24.41 1.96
CA THR A 161 1.07 25.37 0.84
C THR A 161 2.49 25.58 0.28
N LEU A 162 3.23 24.48 0.11
CA LEU A 162 4.60 24.51 -0.42
C LEU A 162 4.66 25.08 -1.83
N GLU A 163 3.58 24.89 -2.60
CA GLU A 163 3.49 25.26 -4.02
C GLU A 163 3.58 26.77 -4.26
N VAL A 164 3.26 27.58 -3.26
CA VAL A 164 3.40 29.04 -3.38
C VAL A 164 4.80 29.55 -2.98
N ALA A 165 5.63 28.72 -2.38
CA ALA A 165 6.93 29.14 -1.83
C ALA A 165 7.86 29.77 -2.90
N PRO A 166 7.97 29.25 -4.14
CA PRO A 166 8.75 29.89 -5.18
C PRO A 166 8.18 31.24 -5.63
N ALA A 167 6.86 31.35 -5.77
CA ALA A 167 6.20 32.57 -6.24
C ALA A 167 6.39 33.76 -5.29
N ILE A 168 6.46 33.49 -3.97
CA ILE A 168 6.69 34.53 -2.95
C ILE A 168 8.17 34.72 -2.59
N GLY A 169 9.09 34.00 -3.26
CA GLY A 169 10.52 34.11 -3.02
C GLY A 169 11.01 33.46 -1.71
N TYR A 170 10.18 32.65 -1.06
CA TYR A 170 10.51 31.92 0.17
C TYR A 170 11.50 30.79 -0.10
N ALA A 171 11.34 30.09 -1.22
CA ALA A 171 12.26 29.07 -1.73
C ALA A 171 12.44 29.24 -3.26
N ASP A 172 13.42 28.58 -3.82
CA ASP A 172 13.66 28.60 -5.27
C ASP A 172 12.91 27.49 -6.00
N LEU A 173 12.74 26.34 -5.33
CA LEU A 173 11.98 25.18 -5.79
C LEU A 173 11.39 24.43 -4.59
N ILE A 174 10.64 23.36 -4.85
CA ILE A 174 10.02 22.52 -3.82
C ILE A 174 10.28 21.04 -4.03
N ALA A 175 10.19 20.26 -2.95
CA ALA A 175 9.97 18.81 -3.00
C ALA A 175 8.70 18.50 -2.25
N ASP A 176 7.69 17.98 -2.97
CA ASP A 176 6.37 17.75 -2.39
C ASP A 176 5.70 16.49 -2.94
N LEU A 177 4.64 16.05 -2.23
CA LEU A 177 3.83 14.91 -2.62
C LEU A 177 2.89 15.26 -3.77
N VAL A 178 3.01 14.52 -4.84
CA VAL A 178 2.24 14.69 -6.06
C VAL A 178 1.35 13.47 -6.28
N SER A 179 0.03 13.67 -6.34
CA SER A 179 -0.93 12.65 -6.75
C SER A 179 -1.29 12.81 -8.24
N SER A 180 -2.05 13.85 -8.59
CA SER A 180 -2.45 14.16 -9.98
C SER A 180 -1.57 15.21 -10.65
N GLY A 181 -0.78 15.95 -9.90
CA GLY A 181 0.01 17.10 -10.36
C GLY A 181 -0.80 18.37 -10.65
N GLN A 182 -2.10 18.38 -10.37
CA GLN A 182 -2.94 19.54 -10.65
C GLN A 182 -2.50 20.77 -9.85
N THR A 183 -2.24 20.61 -8.54
CA THR A 183 -1.80 21.71 -7.67
C THR A 183 -0.48 22.34 -8.12
N LEU A 184 0.45 21.52 -8.66
CA LEU A 184 1.69 22.04 -9.21
C LEU A 184 1.40 22.93 -10.43
N ARG A 185 0.60 22.44 -11.39
CA ARG A 185 0.23 23.20 -12.60
C ARG A 185 -0.49 24.52 -12.27
N ASP A 186 -1.43 24.46 -11.30
CA ASP A 186 -2.19 25.65 -10.87
C ASP A 186 -1.26 26.73 -10.28
N ASN A 187 -0.10 26.34 -9.75
CA ASN A 187 0.92 27.23 -9.19
C ASN A 187 2.13 27.43 -10.12
N ARG A 188 2.01 27.10 -11.42
CA ARG A 188 3.06 27.24 -12.43
C ARG A 188 4.37 26.54 -12.03
N LEU A 189 4.23 25.34 -11.48
CA LEU A 189 5.35 24.45 -11.17
C LEU A 189 5.28 23.21 -12.05
N ARG A 190 6.43 22.69 -12.45
CA ARG A 190 6.55 21.41 -13.14
C ARG A 190 7.50 20.49 -12.41
N PRO A 191 7.20 19.20 -12.34
CA PRO A 191 8.15 18.22 -11.79
C PRO A 191 9.33 18.07 -12.78
N LEU A 192 10.51 17.80 -12.23
CA LEU A 192 11.67 17.38 -13.05
C LEU A 192 11.41 15.97 -13.60
N GLU A 193 11.91 15.69 -14.81
CA GLU A 193 11.70 14.41 -15.50
C GLU A 193 12.23 13.21 -14.71
N ASP A 194 13.40 13.36 -14.10
CA ASP A 194 14.08 12.40 -13.24
C ASP A 194 14.05 12.78 -11.74
N GLY A 195 13.25 13.79 -11.37
CA GLY A 195 13.13 14.32 -10.02
C GLY A 195 12.25 13.50 -9.08
N LEU A 196 11.97 12.23 -9.39
CA LEU A 196 11.21 11.32 -8.53
C LEU A 196 12.09 10.84 -7.38
N ILE A 197 11.78 11.28 -6.16
CA ILE A 197 12.51 10.89 -4.94
C ILE A 197 11.99 9.56 -4.40
N LEU A 198 10.64 9.40 -4.34
CA LEU A 198 9.99 8.23 -3.75
C LEU A 198 8.59 8.03 -4.32
N ARG A 199 8.20 6.77 -4.57
CA ARG A 199 6.79 6.36 -4.73
C ARG A 199 6.28 5.88 -3.39
N SER A 200 5.09 6.34 -2.98
CA SER A 200 4.50 6.03 -1.69
C SER A 200 3.05 5.63 -1.78
N GLN A 201 2.62 4.87 -0.82
CA GLN A 201 1.23 4.54 -0.52
C GLN A 201 1.07 4.31 0.98
N ALA A 202 -0.13 4.06 1.46
CA ALA A 202 -0.38 3.73 2.85
C ALA A 202 0.26 2.39 3.23
N GLY A 203 0.82 2.33 4.43
CA GLY A 203 1.35 1.13 5.06
C GLY A 203 0.88 0.97 6.51
N LEU A 204 1.00 -0.25 7.01
CA LEU A 204 0.79 -0.60 8.41
C LEU A 204 2.16 -0.79 9.08
N ILE A 205 2.39 -0.05 10.15
CA ILE A 205 3.62 -0.12 10.95
C ILE A 205 3.30 -0.50 12.39
N ALA A 206 4.29 -1.05 13.09
CA ALA A 206 4.19 -1.38 14.51
C ALA A 206 5.47 -1.07 15.29
N ASN A 207 5.34 -0.94 16.60
CA ASN A 207 6.49 -0.85 17.49
C ASN A 207 7.05 -2.26 17.76
N ARG A 208 8.32 -2.48 17.41
CA ARG A 208 9.02 -3.77 17.60
C ARG A 208 9.06 -4.21 19.07
N GLY A 209 9.31 -3.29 19.99
CA GLY A 209 9.42 -3.58 21.42
C GLY A 209 8.10 -4.05 22.02
N THR A 210 6.96 -3.42 21.66
CA THR A 210 5.65 -3.82 22.15
C THR A 210 5.19 -5.16 21.55
N LEU A 211 5.53 -5.44 20.28
CA LEU A 211 5.29 -6.75 19.66
C LEU A 211 6.05 -7.88 20.36
N ARG A 212 7.31 -7.65 20.79
CA ARG A 212 8.11 -8.64 21.52
C ARG A 212 7.67 -8.82 22.97
N GLY A 213 7.27 -7.73 23.61
CA GLY A 213 7.01 -7.72 25.08
C GLY A 213 5.58 -7.99 25.48
N ARG A 214 4.60 -8.02 24.53
CA ARG A 214 3.18 -8.07 24.86
C ARG A 214 2.42 -9.01 23.93
N SER A 215 1.95 -10.15 24.47
CA SER A 215 1.21 -11.18 23.72
C SER A 215 -0.11 -10.66 23.15
N GLU A 216 -0.77 -9.71 23.83
CA GLU A 216 -2.01 -9.07 23.37
C GLU A 216 -1.76 -8.25 22.11
N VAL A 217 -0.63 -7.53 22.03
CA VAL A 217 -0.22 -6.76 20.84
C VAL A 217 0.05 -7.71 19.68
N LEU A 218 0.77 -8.80 19.92
CA LEU A 218 1.04 -9.82 18.91
C LEU A 218 -0.26 -10.48 18.40
N GLY A 219 -1.21 -10.78 19.27
CA GLY A 219 -2.52 -11.31 18.90
C GLY A 219 -3.32 -10.35 18.01
N VAL A 220 -3.33 -9.05 18.34
CA VAL A 220 -3.97 -8.00 17.51
C VAL A 220 -3.26 -7.87 16.16
N ALA A 221 -1.93 -7.92 16.12
CA ALA A 221 -1.16 -7.88 14.86
C ALA A 221 -1.57 -9.01 13.93
N ARG A 222 -1.68 -10.25 14.45
CA ARG A 222 -2.10 -11.43 13.69
C ARG A 222 -3.48 -11.22 13.07
N HIS A 223 -4.47 -10.85 13.87
CA HIS A 223 -5.84 -10.63 13.39
C HIS A 223 -5.91 -9.51 12.34
N MET A 224 -5.22 -8.39 12.57
CA MET A 224 -5.18 -7.30 11.56
C MET A 224 -4.58 -7.77 10.24
N LEU A 225 -3.43 -8.45 10.28
CA LEU A 225 -2.77 -8.94 9.07
C LEU A 225 -3.60 -9.99 8.34
N GLU A 226 -4.26 -10.89 9.08
CA GLU A 226 -5.13 -11.92 8.52
C GLU A 226 -6.29 -11.30 7.71
N PHE A 227 -7.00 -10.34 8.28
CA PHE A 227 -8.11 -9.68 7.58
C PHE A 227 -7.65 -8.76 6.45
N ILE A 228 -6.56 -8.02 6.64
CA ILE A 228 -5.98 -7.14 5.63
C ILE A 228 -5.51 -7.95 4.42
N GLU A 229 -4.71 -9.00 4.62
CA GLU A 229 -4.21 -9.82 3.50
C GLU A 229 -5.33 -10.59 2.80
N ALA A 230 -6.30 -11.13 3.55
CA ALA A 230 -7.44 -11.80 2.96
C ALA A 230 -8.28 -10.86 2.09
N HIS A 231 -8.49 -9.62 2.50
CA HIS A 231 -9.17 -8.60 1.71
C HIS A 231 -8.36 -8.19 0.48
N LEU A 232 -7.08 -7.86 0.65
CA LEU A 232 -6.22 -7.44 -0.48
C LEU A 232 -6.12 -8.54 -1.54
N ARG A 233 -5.99 -9.80 -1.13
CA ARG A 233 -6.00 -10.94 -2.05
C ARG A 233 -7.33 -11.06 -2.80
N ALA A 234 -8.45 -10.88 -2.13
CA ALA A 234 -9.78 -10.96 -2.72
C ALA A 234 -10.06 -9.84 -3.73
N THR A 235 -9.46 -8.65 -3.57
CA THR A 235 -9.73 -7.47 -4.41
C THR A 235 -9.47 -7.75 -5.90
N ASP A 236 -8.47 -8.57 -6.22
CA ASP A 236 -8.10 -8.92 -7.58
C ASP A 236 -8.79 -10.19 -8.10
N HIS A 237 -9.71 -10.78 -7.31
CA HIS A 237 -10.33 -12.04 -7.62
C HIS A 237 -11.85 -11.92 -7.77
N LEU A 238 -12.40 -12.83 -8.58
CA LEU A 238 -13.82 -12.97 -8.82
C LEU A 238 -14.21 -14.44 -8.70
N SER A 239 -15.35 -14.72 -8.09
CA SER A 239 -16.00 -16.02 -8.05
C SER A 239 -16.85 -16.19 -9.31
N VAL A 240 -16.62 -17.24 -10.05
CA VAL A 240 -17.32 -17.56 -11.31
C VAL A 240 -17.99 -18.91 -11.17
N ILE A 241 -19.29 -18.94 -11.35
CA ILE A 241 -20.11 -20.15 -11.35
C ILE A 241 -20.73 -20.31 -12.74
N ALA A 242 -20.70 -21.52 -13.30
CA ALA A 242 -21.37 -21.84 -14.54
C ALA A 242 -22.03 -23.24 -14.46
N ASN A 243 -23.10 -23.42 -15.20
CA ASN A 243 -23.72 -24.75 -15.35
C ASN A 243 -23.20 -25.41 -16.62
N MET A 244 -22.91 -26.70 -16.57
CA MET A 244 -22.56 -27.48 -17.75
C MET A 244 -23.00 -28.94 -17.67
N ARG A 245 -23.08 -29.58 -18.83
CA ARG A 245 -23.37 -30.99 -18.94
C ARG A 245 -22.11 -31.84 -18.97
N GLY A 246 -22.13 -32.97 -18.30
CA GLY A 246 -21.05 -33.95 -18.32
C GLY A 246 -21.50 -35.30 -17.81
N SER A 247 -20.80 -36.37 -18.20
CA SER A 247 -21.08 -37.74 -17.76
C SER A 247 -20.67 -37.98 -16.29
N SER A 248 -19.74 -37.19 -15.79
CA SER A 248 -19.24 -37.22 -14.38
C SER A 248 -18.54 -35.94 -14.02
N PRO A 249 -18.33 -35.65 -12.69
CA PRO A 249 -17.49 -34.56 -12.25
C PRO A 249 -16.08 -34.63 -12.82
N GLN A 250 -15.48 -35.82 -12.89
CA GLN A 250 -14.15 -36.02 -13.43
C GLN A 250 -14.05 -35.63 -14.90
N ALA A 251 -15.02 -36.05 -15.74
CA ALA A 251 -15.06 -35.71 -17.16
C ALA A 251 -15.19 -34.18 -17.39
N ILE A 252 -15.82 -33.47 -16.47
CA ILE A 252 -15.88 -32.00 -16.49
C ILE A 252 -14.53 -31.40 -16.06
N ALA A 253 -13.93 -31.90 -14.98
CA ALA A 253 -12.63 -31.47 -14.51
C ALA A 253 -11.56 -31.61 -15.61
N ASP A 254 -11.53 -32.74 -16.29
CA ASP A 254 -10.58 -33.00 -17.39
C ASP A 254 -10.71 -31.97 -18.52
N ARG A 255 -11.97 -31.60 -18.89
CA ARG A 255 -12.22 -30.55 -19.90
C ARG A 255 -11.76 -29.16 -19.38
N MET A 256 -11.93 -28.89 -18.10
CA MET A 256 -11.52 -27.61 -17.49
C MET A 256 -10.00 -27.51 -17.41
N PHE A 257 -9.31 -28.58 -16.99
CA PHE A 257 -7.84 -28.60 -16.91
C PHE A 257 -7.16 -28.54 -18.28
N ALA A 258 -7.85 -28.92 -19.35
CA ALA A 258 -7.38 -28.69 -20.71
C ALA A 258 -7.37 -27.20 -21.12
N GLN A 259 -7.90 -26.31 -20.29
CA GLN A 259 -7.91 -24.86 -20.48
C GLN A 259 -7.10 -24.19 -19.37
N ASP A 260 -5.98 -23.56 -19.69
CA ASP A 260 -5.05 -22.94 -18.71
C ASP A 260 -5.71 -21.93 -17.78
N THR A 261 -6.80 -21.29 -18.21
CA THR A 261 -7.49 -20.23 -17.46
C THR A 261 -8.59 -20.74 -16.52
N LEU A 262 -8.90 -22.03 -16.52
CA LEU A 262 -10.01 -22.62 -15.76
C LEU A 262 -9.57 -23.44 -14.54
N SER A 263 -8.30 -23.46 -14.22
CA SER A 263 -7.76 -24.18 -13.05
C SER A 263 -8.18 -23.58 -11.69
N GLY A 264 -8.59 -22.29 -11.66
CA GLY A 264 -8.95 -21.60 -10.42
C GLY A 264 -7.77 -21.42 -9.46
N LEU A 265 -8.05 -21.23 -8.15
CA LEU A 265 -6.99 -21.09 -7.11
C LEU A 265 -6.34 -22.45 -6.77
N GLN A 266 -7.14 -23.50 -6.59
CA GLN A 266 -6.70 -24.85 -6.22
C GLN A 266 -7.37 -25.94 -7.06
N GLY A 267 -8.16 -25.55 -8.08
CA GLY A 267 -8.96 -26.42 -8.92
C GLY A 267 -10.45 -26.03 -8.90
N PRO A 268 -11.24 -26.54 -9.87
CA PRO A 268 -12.66 -26.29 -9.91
C PRO A 268 -13.41 -27.09 -8.85
N THR A 269 -14.39 -26.48 -8.19
CA THR A 269 -15.40 -27.21 -7.42
C THR A 269 -16.51 -27.61 -8.38
N ILE A 270 -16.85 -28.91 -8.46
CA ILE A 270 -17.88 -29.44 -9.35
C ILE A 270 -18.95 -30.12 -8.52
N SER A 271 -20.18 -29.63 -8.61
CA SER A 271 -21.33 -30.13 -7.84
C SER A 271 -22.48 -30.48 -8.74
N GLN A 272 -23.17 -31.58 -8.48
CA GLN A 272 -24.37 -31.97 -9.24
C GLN A 272 -25.50 -30.97 -9.01
N VAL A 273 -26.20 -30.61 -10.07
CA VAL A 273 -27.36 -29.70 -10.03
C VAL A 273 -28.65 -30.49 -10.09
N ALA A 274 -29.56 -30.25 -9.17
CA ALA A 274 -30.91 -30.78 -9.23
C ALA A 274 -31.72 -30.04 -10.31
N VAL A 275 -32.09 -30.72 -11.37
CA VAL A 275 -32.92 -30.14 -12.44
C VAL A 275 -34.32 -30.73 -12.46
N ARG A 276 -35.30 -29.92 -12.87
CA ARG A 276 -36.67 -30.37 -13.05
C ARG A 276 -36.71 -31.40 -14.18
N GLY A 277 -37.17 -32.62 -13.92
CA GLY A 277 -37.16 -33.72 -14.87
C GLY A 277 -36.07 -34.77 -14.65
N GLY A 278 -35.18 -34.57 -13.66
CA GLY A 278 -34.28 -35.61 -13.13
C GLY A 278 -33.07 -35.95 -14.02
N ASP A 279 -32.65 -35.06 -14.95
CA ASP A 279 -31.44 -35.31 -15.73
C ASP A 279 -30.18 -35.26 -14.81
N PRO A 280 -29.48 -36.38 -14.59
CA PRO A 280 -28.35 -36.46 -13.67
C PRO A 280 -27.07 -35.85 -14.23
N ASN A 281 -27.05 -35.43 -15.49
CA ASN A 281 -25.84 -34.98 -16.19
C ASN A 281 -25.61 -33.48 -16.11
N TRP A 282 -26.30 -32.78 -15.23
CA TRP A 282 -26.09 -31.35 -14.98
C TRP A 282 -25.23 -31.09 -13.75
N TYR A 283 -24.22 -30.23 -13.93
CA TYR A 283 -23.27 -29.85 -12.89
C TYR A 283 -23.08 -28.33 -12.85
N ALA A 284 -22.91 -27.80 -11.66
CA ALA A 284 -22.38 -26.46 -11.43
C ALA A 284 -20.87 -26.55 -11.25
N VAL A 285 -20.13 -25.75 -11.98
CA VAL A 285 -18.69 -25.56 -11.79
C VAL A 285 -18.46 -24.21 -11.12
N HIS A 286 -17.60 -24.18 -10.13
CA HIS A 286 -17.22 -22.98 -9.44
C HIS A 286 -15.70 -22.84 -9.44
N ILE A 287 -15.21 -21.68 -9.90
CA ILE A 287 -13.80 -21.30 -9.88
C ILE A 287 -13.64 -19.88 -9.35
N VAL A 288 -12.48 -19.59 -8.78
CA VAL A 288 -12.06 -18.22 -8.43
C VAL A 288 -10.94 -17.84 -9.39
N VAL A 289 -11.12 -16.75 -10.11
CA VAL A 289 -10.19 -16.30 -11.16
C VAL A 289 -9.73 -14.87 -10.88
N ARG A 290 -8.56 -14.50 -11.38
CA ARG A 290 -8.12 -13.11 -11.33
C ARG A 290 -9.02 -12.24 -12.21
N ARG A 291 -9.32 -11.02 -11.75
CA ARG A 291 -10.17 -10.06 -12.47
C ARG A 291 -9.70 -9.84 -13.92
N GLN A 292 -8.41 -9.78 -14.15
CA GLN A 292 -7.81 -9.60 -15.48
C GLN A 292 -8.08 -10.79 -16.42
N GLN A 293 -8.26 -11.99 -15.88
CA GLN A 293 -8.50 -13.23 -16.62
C GLN A 293 -9.99 -13.52 -16.84
N LEU A 294 -10.90 -12.69 -16.33
CA LEU A 294 -12.35 -12.94 -16.36
C LEU A 294 -12.86 -13.20 -17.76
N PHE A 295 -12.48 -12.36 -18.74
CA PHE A 295 -12.96 -12.52 -20.13
C PHE A 295 -12.54 -13.86 -20.73
N GLN A 296 -11.28 -14.24 -20.52
CA GLN A 296 -10.73 -15.53 -21.00
C GLN A 296 -11.40 -16.71 -20.30
N ALA A 297 -11.62 -16.61 -18.98
CA ALA A 297 -12.32 -17.65 -18.21
C ALA A 297 -13.76 -17.87 -18.70
N ILE A 298 -14.51 -16.78 -18.97
CA ILE A 298 -15.87 -16.89 -19.53
C ILE A 298 -15.85 -17.53 -20.93
N ALA A 299 -14.91 -17.13 -21.79
CA ALA A 299 -14.77 -17.72 -23.15
C ALA A 299 -14.42 -19.20 -23.06
N GLY A 300 -13.48 -19.59 -22.19
CA GLY A 300 -13.10 -20.98 -21.95
C GLY A 300 -14.26 -21.81 -21.42
N LEU A 301 -15.02 -21.33 -20.44
CA LEU A 301 -16.21 -22.02 -19.92
C LEU A 301 -17.24 -22.25 -21.02
N ARG A 302 -17.52 -21.26 -21.88
CA ARG A 302 -18.45 -21.39 -22.99
C ARG A 302 -17.96 -22.40 -24.03
N ALA A 303 -16.66 -22.40 -24.35
CA ALA A 303 -16.06 -23.31 -25.32
C ALA A 303 -16.21 -24.78 -24.91
N ILE A 304 -16.23 -25.09 -23.61
CA ILE A 304 -16.41 -26.45 -23.09
C ILE A 304 -17.87 -26.77 -22.72
N GLY A 305 -18.84 -25.91 -23.12
CA GLY A 305 -20.27 -26.15 -22.93
C GLY A 305 -20.86 -25.53 -21.66
N GLY A 306 -20.16 -24.62 -21.03
CA GLY A 306 -20.65 -23.84 -19.88
C GLY A 306 -21.74 -22.85 -20.29
N SER A 307 -22.75 -22.71 -19.45
CA SER A 307 -23.89 -21.81 -19.65
C SER A 307 -24.30 -21.18 -18.28
N GLY A 308 -25.15 -20.15 -18.34
CA GLY A 308 -25.65 -19.51 -17.12
C GLY A 308 -24.51 -18.96 -16.21
N VAL A 309 -23.48 -18.33 -16.80
CA VAL A 309 -22.31 -17.87 -16.07
C VAL A 309 -22.69 -16.72 -15.14
N VAL A 310 -22.47 -16.91 -13.84
CA VAL A 310 -22.67 -15.91 -12.79
C VAL A 310 -21.31 -15.51 -12.25
N VAL A 311 -21.08 -14.20 -12.10
CA VAL A 311 -19.83 -13.64 -11.57
C VAL A 311 -20.13 -12.78 -10.35
N THR A 312 -19.43 -13.05 -9.25
CA THR A 312 -19.58 -12.27 -8.01
C THR A 312 -18.22 -11.83 -7.46
N PRO A 313 -18.12 -10.65 -6.85
CA PRO A 313 -16.93 -10.24 -6.09
C PRO A 313 -16.67 -11.22 -4.94
N VAL A 314 -15.39 -11.46 -4.65
CA VAL A 314 -14.95 -12.16 -3.43
C VAL A 314 -14.60 -11.11 -2.39
N SER A 315 -15.07 -11.29 -1.15
CA SER A 315 -14.79 -10.35 -0.06
C SER A 315 -13.47 -10.65 0.64
N TYR A 316 -13.18 -11.94 0.84
CA TYR A 316 -11.96 -12.41 1.52
C TYR A 316 -11.49 -13.73 0.92
N ILE A 317 -10.16 -13.90 0.87
CA ILE A 317 -9.50 -15.17 0.58
C ILE A 317 -8.45 -15.36 1.67
N PHE A 318 -8.78 -16.18 2.68
CA PHE A 318 -7.88 -16.52 3.78
C PHE A 318 -6.92 -17.63 3.34
N GLU A 319 -5.65 -17.52 3.76
CA GLU A 319 -4.66 -18.60 3.70
C GLU A 319 -4.58 -19.30 5.05
N GLU A 320 -3.87 -20.43 5.12
CA GLU A 320 -3.59 -21.13 6.39
C GLU A 320 -2.87 -20.23 7.39
N GLU A 321 -1.90 -19.43 6.90
CA GLU A 321 -1.21 -18.41 7.69
C GLU A 321 -0.90 -17.19 6.80
N PRO A 322 -1.19 -15.97 7.27
CA PRO A 322 -0.85 -14.76 6.54
C PRO A 322 0.66 -14.63 6.30
N ALA A 323 1.07 -14.37 5.06
CA ALA A 323 2.48 -14.29 4.70
C ALA A 323 3.21 -13.15 5.45
N ARG A 324 2.53 -12.03 5.65
CA ARG A 324 3.07 -10.88 6.40
C ARG A 324 3.19 -11.16 7.90
N TYR A 325 2.32 -12.00 8.46
CA TYR A 325 2.46 -12.44 9.84
C TYR A 325 3.71 -13.30 10.03
N ARG A 326 3.96 -14.24 9.12
CA ARG A 326 5.18 -15.06 9.12
C ARG A 326 6.44 -14.19 9.02
N ALA A 327 6.47 -13.26 8.05
CA ALA A 327 7.58 -12.32 7.88
C ALA A 327 7.79 -11.43 9.12
N MET A 328 6.71 -11.00 9.80
CA MET A 328 6.78 -10.27 11.06
C MET A 328 7.44 -11.15 12.15
N MET A 329 7.03 -12.41 12.29
CA MET A 329 7.59 -13.32 13.29
C MET A 329 9.08 -13.60 13.05
N GLU A 330 9.48 -13.80 11.79
CA GLU A 330 10.89 -13.92 11.39
C GLU A 330 11.67 -12.64 11.79
N ALA A 331 11.17 -11.46 11.43
CA ALA A 331 11.83 -10.19 11.79
C ALA A 331 11.91 -9.95 13.30
N LEU A 332 10.99 -10.52 14.09
CA LEU A 332 11.06 -10.47 15.55
C LEU A 332 12.04 -11.50 16.13
N GLY A 333 12.22 -12.66 15.48
CA GLY A 333 13.13 -13.74 15.89
C GLY A 333 14.61 -13.45 15.62
N ASP A 334 14.93 -12.81 14.50
CA ASP A 334 16.30 -12.53 14.05
C ASP A 334 17.08 -11.52 14.92
N GLY A 335 16.44 -10.92 15.94
CA GLY A 335 17.07 -9.95 16.83
C GLY A 335 17.86 -10.55 18.01
N GLN A 336 18.33 -11.80 17.93
CA GLN A 336 19.29 -12.36 18.91
C GLN A 336 20.76 -12.19 18.49
N ASP A 337 21.03 -11.76 17.23
CA ASP A 337 22.36 -11.35 16.79
C ASP A 337 22.35 -9.87 16.41
N ASP A 338 23.18 -9.06 17.08
CA ASP A 338 23.41 -7.63 16.88
C ASP A 338 24.07 -7.32 15.52
N THR A 339 23.42 -7.62 14.41
CA THR A 339 23.84 -7.18 13.07
C THR A 339 22.72 -6.37 12.41
N PRO A 340 22.98 -5.13 11.97
CA PRO A 340 21.96 -4.28 11.38
C PRO A 340 21.50 -4.85 10.03
N SER A 341 20.29 -5.43 10.01
CA SER A 341 19.59 -5.78 8.76
C SER A 341 19.07 -4.49 8.12
N THR A 342 19.87 -3.92 7.25
CA THR A 342 19.45 -2.87 6.31
C THR A 342 18.55 -3.50 5.26
N VAL A 343 17.25 -3.28 5.33
CA VAL A 343 16.39 -3.40 4.15
C VAL A 343 16.86 -2.30 3.18
N PRO A 344 17.41 -2.64 2.02
CA PRO A 344 17.93 -1.63 1.09
C PRO A 344 16.79 -0.72 0.64
N VAL A 345 17.01 0.58 0.69
CA VAL A 345 16.10 1.62 0.18
C VAL A 345 15.83 1.42 -1.32
N ASP A 346 16.72 0.70 -2.02
CA ASP A 346 16.64 0.38 -3.45
C ASP A 346 15.41 -0.45 -3.86
N ARG A 347 14.80 -1.22 -2.96
CA ARG A 347 13.57 -1.96 -3.29
C ARG A 347 12.31 -1.11 -3.36
N LEU A 348 12.30 0.08 -2.78
CA LEU A 348 11.16 1.00 -2.87
C LEU A 348 11.22 1.88 -4.13
N ALA A 349 12.38 2.00 -4.77
CA ALA A 349 12.57 2.72 -6.03
C ALA A 349 12.33 1.84 -7.27
N ALA A 350 12.47 0.52 -7.15
CA ALA A 350 12.23 -0.42 -8.24
C ALA A 350 10.76 -0.87 -8.24
N GLY A 351 9.93 -0.21 -9.06
CA GLY A 351 8.66 -0.78 -9.50
C GLY A 351 8.92 -2.04 -10.36
N PRO A 352 7.92 -2.95 -10.51
CA PRO A 352 8.11 -4.16 -11.28
C PRO A 352 8.52 -3.82 -12.72
N SER A 353 9.70 -4.25 -13.11
CA SER A 353 10.21 -4.21 -14.48
C SER A 353 9.35 -5.14 -15.32
N GLY A 354 8.47 -4.57 -16.12
CA GLY A 354 7.60 -5.30 -17.03
C GLY A 354 7.10 -4.41 -18.16
N CYS A 355 8.00 -3.96 -19.02
CA CYS A 355 7.64 -3.57 -20.39
C CYS A 355 8.78 -4.05 -21.30
N GLY A 356 8.53 -5.23 -21.88
CA GLY A 356 9.36 -5.78 -22.95
C GLY A 356 9.34 -4.84 -24.15
N GLN A 357 10.51 -4.40 -24.58
CA GLN A 357 10.74 -3.90 -25.91
C GLN A 357 10.53 -5.05 -26.90
N THR A 358 9.49 -4.97 -27.71
CA THR A 358 9.49 -5.65 -29.02
C THR A 358 9.93 -4.62 -30.04
N GLY A 359 11.18 -4.79 -30.50
CA GLY A 359 11.75 -4.08 -31.61
C GLY A 359 11.04 -4.47 -32.91
N GLY A 360 11.15 -3.56 -33.86
CA GLY A 360 10.50 -3.49 -35.14
C GLY A 360 10.87 -4.57 -36.16
N GLU A 361 10.07 -4.61 -37.12
CA GLU A 361 10.30 -4.43 -38.56
C GLU A 361 8.95 -4.05 -39.18
#